data_6a030b9947ea9e1fa824c305a6ae0957
#
_entry.id   6a030b9947ea9e1fa824c305a6ae0957
#
_cell.length_a   1.000
_cell.length_b   1.000
_cell.length_c   1.000
_cell.angle_alpha   90.00
_cell.angle_beta   90.00
_cell.angle_gamma   90.00
#
_symmetry.space_group_name_H-M   'P 1'
#
loop_
_entity.id
_entity.type
_entity.pdbx_description
1 polymer ?
#
loop_
_entity_poly.entity_id
_entity_poly.type
_entity_poly.pdbx_seq_one_letter_code
_entity_poly.pdbx_strand_id
1 'polypeptide(L)'
;MCGIVGITSSKEVTPRIISSLKKLEYRGYDSAGLATLSNGNINEVKCEGRVDALEKNIIQTKISGSIGIGHVRWATHGKPSSINAHPHSSEDVSVVHNGIIENSTILKKLLENKGYKFKSQTDTEVIVHLVNDYLKKNNLKTVSYTHLTLPTSR
;
A
#
# COMPACT_ATOMS: atom_id res chain seq x y z
N MET A 1 -10.73 9.15 -8.45
CA MET A 1 -10.27 9.31 -7.03
C MET A 1 -10.12 7.93 -6.43
N CYS A 2 -9.08 7.71 -5.65
CA CYS A 2 -8.83 6.41 -5.02
C CYS A 2 -9.58 6.23 -3.69
N GLY A 3 -9.66 4.99 -3.18
CA GLY A 3 -10.24 4.67 -1.87
C GLY A 3 -9.23 3.93 -1.00
N ILE A 4 -9.17 4.28 0.29
CA ILE A 4 -8.28 3.67 1.29
C ILE A 4 -9.12 3.07 2.42
N VAL A 5 -8.68 1.92 2.92
CA VAL A 5 -9.21 1.27 4.12
C VAL A 5 -8.04 0.84 5.00
N GLY A 6 -8.13 1.12 6.30
CA GLY A 6 -7.20 0.61 7.30
C GLY A 6 -7.99 0.04 8.47
N ILE A 7 -7.65 -1.17 8.92
CA ILE A 7 -8.32 -1.84 10.03
C ILE A 7 -7.28 -2.48 10.94
N THR A 8 -7.44 -2.27 12.24
CA THR A 8 -6.80 -3.04 13.30
C THR A 8 -7.87 -3.67 14.18
N SER A 9 -7.67 -4.93 14.58
CA SER A 9 -8.67 -5.70 15.32
C SER A 9 -8.00 -6.87 16.04
N SER A 10 -8.65 -7.42 17.04
CA SER A 10 -8.30 -8.73 17.63
C SER A 10 -8.73 -9.91 16.76
N LYS A 11 -9.52 -9.66 15.71
CA LYS A 11 -10.03 -10.67 14.78
C LYS A 11 -9.42 -10.46 13.40
N GLU A 12 -9.55 -11.47 12.53
CA GLU A 12 -9.21 -11.43 11.12
C GLU A 12 -9.85 -10.22 10.40
N VAL A 13 -9.03 -9.41 9.69
CA VAL A 13 -9.49 -8.16 9.07
C VAL A 13 -9.71 -8.25 7.56
N THR A 14 -9.16 -9.25 6.89
CA THR A 14 -9.19 -9.36 5.42
C THR A 14 -10.60 -9.30 4.84
N PRO A 15 -11.60 -10.06 5.35
CA PRO A 15 -12.95 -10.01 4.81
C PRO A 15 -13.61 -8.63 4.97
N ARG A 16 -13.30 -7.96 6.07
CA ARG A 16 -13.83 -6.60 6.35
C ARG A 16 -13.20 -5.57 5.43
N ILE A 17 -11.91 -5.67 5.15
CA ILE A 17 -11.22 -4.79 4.20
C ILE A 17 -11.81 -4.99 2.81
N ILE A 18 -11.96 -6.23 2.34
CA ILE A 18 -12.56 -6.51 1.03
C ILE A 18 -13.97 -5.94 0.93
N SER A 19 -14.83 -6.18 1.93
CA SER A 19 -16.18 -5.61 1.95
C SER A 19 -16.18 -4.09 1.88
N SER A 20 -15.24 -3.44 2.55
CA SER A 20 -15.10 -1.98 2.54
C SER A 20 -14.56 -1.47 1.21
N LEU A 21 -13.58 -2.16 0.61
CA LEU A 21 -13.05 -1.81 -0.72
C LEU A 21 -14.12 -1.92 -1.81
N LYS A 22 -14.99 -2.95 -1.76
CA LYS A 22 -16.14 -3.08 -2.67
C LYS A 22 -17.07 -1.86 -2.60
N LYS A 23 -17.30 -1.31 -1.41
CA LYS A 23 -18.08 -0.07 -1.23
C LYS A 23 -17.39 1.17 -1.76
N LEU A 24 -16.05 1.16 -1.84
CA LEU A 24 -15.24 2.27 -2.35
C LEU A 24 -14.88 2.13 -3.83
N GLU A 25 -15.25 1.02 -4.49
CA GLU A 25 -14.85 0.73 -5.86
C GLU A 25 -15.32 1.78 -6.87
N TYR A 26 -16.42 2.49 -6.58
CA TYR A 26 -16.87 3.62 -7.41
C TYR A 26 -15.83 4.76 -7.50
N ARG A 27 -14.86 4.80 -6.59
CA ARG A 27 -13.76 5.79 -6.56
C ARG A 27 -12.57 5.37 -7.41
N GLY A 28 -12.41 4.08 -7.70
CA GLY A 28 -11.31 3.54 -8.49
C GLY A 28 -11.48 2.05 -8.71
N TYR A 29 -11.24 1.61 -9.94
CA TYR A 29 -11.46 0.21 -10.35
C TYR A 29 -10.41 -0.29 -11.36
N ASP A 30 -9.30 0.44 -11.53
CA ASP A 30 -8.23 0.03 -12.45
C ASP A 30 -7.27 -0.98 -11.84
N SER A 31 -7.11 -0.90 -10.53
CA SER A 31 -6.34 -1.88 -9.76
C SER A 31 -6.71 -1.80 -8.28
N ALA A 32 -6.49 -2.89 -7.58
CA ALA A 32 -6.77 -3.01 -6.16
C ALA A 32 -5.68 -3.83 -5.46
N GLY A 33 -5.55 -3.63 -4.15
CA GLY A 33 -4.65 -4.43 -3.35
C GLY A 33 -4.89 -4.28 -1.86
N LEU A 34 -4.31 -5.21 -1.14
CA LEU A 34 -4.41 -5.35 0.30
C LEU A 34 -3.08 -5.87 0.85
N ALA A 35 -2.69 -5.35 2.00
CA ALA A 35 -1.62 -5.90 2.81
C ALA A 35 -2.12 -6.15 4.24
N THR A 36 -1.66 -7.25 4.84
CA THR A 36 -1.94 -7.59 6.23
C THR A 36 -0.64 -7.85 6.98
N LEU A 37 -0.67 -7.59 8.27
CA LEU A 37 0.38 -8.00 9.20
C LEU A 37 -0.07 -9.25 9.96
N SER A 38 0.71 -10.34 9.82
CA SER A 38 0.48 -11.60 10.52
C SER A 38 1.82 -12.17 11.00
N ASN A 39 1.91 -12.47 12.28
CA ASN A 39 3.13 -13.05 12.91
C ASN A 39 4.41 -12.24 12.61
N GLY A 40 4.31 -10.91 12.59
CA GLY A 40 5.44 -10.02 12.29
C GLY A 40 5.79 -9.88 10.81
N ASN A 41 5.06 -10.56 9.91
CA ASN A 41 5.31 -10.49 8.47
C ASN A 41 4.21 -9.72 7.75
N ILE A 42 4.61 -8.88 6.79
CA ILE A 42 3.72 -8.22 5.87
C ILE A 42 3.42 -9.17 4.71
N ASN A 43 2.14 -9.48 4.52
CA ASN A 43 1.65 -10.26 3.39
C ASN A 43 0.86 -9.34 2.47
N GLU A 44 1.14 -9.35 1.18
CA GLU A 44 0.57 -8.45 0.19
C GLU A 44 -0.04 -9.21 -0.98
N VAL A 45 -1.24 -8.81 -1.39
CA VAL A 45 -1.90 -9.28 -2.62
C VAL A 45 -2.41 -8.08 -3.40
N LYS A 46 -2.07 -8.05 -4.68
CA LYS A 46 -2.48 -6.98 -5.61
C LYS A 46 -3.00 -7.57 -6.91
N CYS A 47 -3.88 -6.85 -7.56
CA CYS A 47 -4.36 -7.20 -8.89
C CYS A 47 -4.61 -5.95 -9.74
N GLU A 48 -4.59 -6.15 -11.03
CA GLU A 48 -5.21 -5.24 -12.00
C GLU A 48 -6.72 -5.50 -12.02
N GLY A 49 -7.51 -4.44 -12.20
CA GLY A 49 -8.96 -4.51 -12.27
C GLY A 49 -9.65 -4.39 -10.91
N ARG A 50 -10.84 -4.96 -10.82
CA ARG A 50 -11.79 -4.76 -9.74
C ARG A 50 -11.49 -5.57 -8.47
N VAL A 51 -12.12 -5.20 -7.36
CA VAL A 51 -11.98 -5.86 -6.05
C VAL A 51 -12.37 -7.34 -6.09
N ASP A 52 -13.26 -7.76 -6.98
CA ASP A 52 -13.60 -9.18 -7.15
C ASP A 52 -12.40 -10.02 -7.64
N ALA A 53 -11.52 -9.45 -8.46
CA ALA A 53 -10.28 -10.11 -8.86
C ALA A 53 -9.31 -10.22 -7.68
N LEU A 54 -9.21 -9.16 -6.87
CA LEU A 54 -8.43 -9.17 -5.64
C LEU A 54 -8.92 -10.26 -4.66
N GLU A 55 -10.23 -10.37 -4.46
CA GLU A 55 -10.84 -11.37 -3.58
C GLU A 55 -10.50 -12.81 -4.02
N LYS A 56 -10.56 -13.11 -5.32
CA LYS A 56 -10.16 -14.42 -5.87
C LYS A 56 -8.69 -14.74 -5.55
N ASN A 57 -7.80 -13.77 -5.73
CA ASN A 57 -6.37 -13.94 -5.45
C ASN A 57 -6.13 -14.17 -3.95
N ILE A 58 -6.86 -13.47 -3.08
CA ILE A 58 -6.77 -13.63 -1.62
C ILE A 58 -7.20 -15.03 -1.18
N ILE A 59 -8.27 -15.57 -1.75
CA ILE A 59 -8.72 -16.95 -1.47
C ILE A 59 -7.63 -17.96 -1.83
N GLN A 60 -6.94 -17.76 -2.95
CA GLN A 60 -5.87 -18.64 -3.39
C GLN A 60 -4.63 -18.56 -2.50
N THR A 61 -4.24 -17.34 -2.10
CA THR A 61 -3.02 -17.09 -1.30
C THR A 61 -3.24 -17.27 0.21
N LYS A 62 -4.52 -17.36 0.65
CA LYS A 62 -4.91 -17.50 2.07
C LYS A 62 -4.31 -16.42 2.97
N ILE A 63 -4.16 -15.20 2.45
CA ILE A 63 -3.64 -14.08 3.22
C ILE A 63 -4.61 -13.73 4.36
N SER A 64 -4.08 -13.55 5.56
CA SER A 64 -4.85 -13.21 6.77
C SER A 64 -4.03 -12.31 7.70
N GLY A 65 -4.68 -11.66 8.65
CA GLY A 65 -4.02 -10.85 9.66
C GLY A 65 -5.02 -10.09 10.53
N SER A 66 -4.52 -9.54 11.63
CA SER A 66 -5.29 -8.71 12.57
C SER A 66 -5.13 -7.20 12.34
N ILE A 67 -4.15 -6.83 11.54
CA ILE A 67 -3.92 -5.47 11.04
C ILE A 67 -3.84 -5.54 9.53
N GLY A 68 -4.49 -4.62 8.84
CA GLY A 68 -4.42 -4.59 7.39
C GLY A 68 -4.80 -3.23 6.80
N ILE A 69 -4.29 -3.00 5.60
CA ILE A 69 -4.57 -1.83 4.77
C ILE A 69 -4.98 -2.29 3.38
N GLY A 70 -5.89 -1.55 2.76
CA GLY A 70 -6.36 -1.86 1.42
C GLY A 70 -6.60 -0.60 0.60
N HIS A 71 -6.57 -0.76 -0.72
CA HIS A 71 -6.66 0.35 -1.65
C HIS A 71 -7.38 -0.04 -2.93
N VAL A 72 -8.22 0.84 -3.44
CA VAL A 72 -8.74 0.83 -4.80
C VAL A 72 -8.20 2.05 -5.54
N ARG A 73 -7.60 1.81 -6.71
CA ARG A 73 -6.82 2.81 -7.43
C ARG A 73 -7.58 3.35 -8.63
N TRP A 74 -7.44 4.67 -8.82
CA TRP A 74 -7.66 5.36 -10.08
C TRP A 74 -6.30 5.90 -10.54
N ALA A 75 -5.75 5.32 -11.61
CA ALA A 75 -4.39 5.61 -12.05
C ALA A 75 -4.22 7.08 -12.46
N THR A 76 -3.27 7.75 -11.83
CA THR A 76 -2.79 9.08 -12.21
C THR A 76 -1.34 9.04 -12.68
N HIS A 77 -0.51 8.17 -12.05
CA HIS A 77 0.89 7.95 -12.38
C HIS A 77 1.16 6.44 -12.56
N GLY A 78 1.73 6.07 -13.69
CA GLY A 78 1.96 4.67 -14.07
C GLY A 78 0.70 3.96 -14.59
N LYS A 79 0.89 3.01 -15.49
CA LYS A 79 -0.21 2.23 -16.10
C LYS A 79 -0.95 1.40 -15.03
N PRO A 80 -2.25 1.13 -15.22
CA PRO A 80 -2.94 0.09 -14.46
C PRO A 80 -2.16 -1.24 -14.57
N SER A 81 -1.77 -1.77 -13.42
CA SER A 81 -1.07 -3.07 -13.32
C SER A 81 -0.97 -3.48 -11.86
N SER A 82 -0.76 -4.75 -11.59
CA SER A 82 -0.52 -5.25 -10.23
C SER A 82 0.73 -4.63 -9.58
N ILE A 83 1.76 -4.31 -10.37
CA ILE A 83 3.00 -3.69 -9.86
C ILE A 83 2.74 -2.27 -9.37
N ASN A 84 1.92 -1.51 -10.09
CA ASN A 84 1.57 -0.12 -9.77
C ASN A 84 0.37 -0.01 -8.81
N ALA A 85 -0.31 -1.12 -8.50
CA ALA A 85 -1.35 -1.15 -7.49
C ALA A 85 -0.78 -0.91 -6.09
N HIS A 86 -1.55 -0.26 -5.22
CA HIS A 86 -1.25 -0.15 -3.79
C HIS A 86 -1.78 -1.38 -3.03
N PRO A 87 -1.19 -1.72 -1.89
CA PRO A 87 -0.08 -1.07 -1.20
C PRO A 87 1.26 -1.20 -1.92
N HIS A 88 2.22 -0.33 -1.56
CA HIS A 88 3.63 -0.55 -1.84
C HIS A 88 4.31 -0.98 -0.54
N SER A 89 5.10 -2.05 -0.60
CA SER A 89 5.71 -2.64 0.59
C SER A 89 7.21 -2.87 0.42
N SER A 90 7.93 -2.75 1.53
CA SER A 90 9.29 -3.24 1.74
C SER A 90 9.27 -4.29 2.87
N GLU A 91 10.43 -4.64 3.42
CA GLU A 91 10.55 -5.65 4.48
C GLU A 91 9.63 -5.35 5.68
N ASP A 92 9.65 -4.09 6.18
CA ASP A 92 8.99 -3.71 7.44
C ASP A 92 7.92 -2.63 7.26
N VAL A 93 7.69 -2.16 6.03
CA VAL A 93 6.81 -1.02 5.76
C VAL A 93 5.85 -1.33 4.63
N SER A 94 4.57 -1.06 4.84
CA SER A 94 3.55 -1.11 3.80
C SER A 94 2.74 0.18 3.81
N VAL A 95 2.55 0.79 2.63
CA VAL A 95 1.94 2.12 2.48
C VAL A 95 0.85 2.11 1.43
N VAL A 96 -0.27 2.74 1.75
CA VAL A 96 -1.29 3.18 0.81
C VAL A 96 -1.36 4.72 0.85
N HIS A 97 -1.48 5.34 -0.31
CA HIS A 97 -1.45 6.79 -0.41
C HIS A 97 -2.40 7.28 -1.50
N ASN A 98 -3.15 8.32 -1.19
CA ASN A 98 -3.96 9.08 -2.12
C ASN A 98 -3.40 10.50 -2.21
N GLY A 99 -2.68 10.79 -3.28
CA GLY A 99 -2.05 12.09 -3.48
C GLY A 99 -0.95 12.03 -4.53
N ILE A 100 -0.18 13.10 -4.62
CA ILE A 100 0.96 13.25 -5.52
C ILE A 100 2.16 13.72 -4.71
N ILE A 101 3.31 13.09 -4.91
CA ILE A 101 4.58 13.50 -4.31
C ILE A 101 5.35 14.27 -5.37
N GLU A 102 5.27 15.61 -5.33
CA GLU A 102 5.81 16.49 -6.36
C GLU A 102 7.33 16.31 -6.57
N ASN A 103 8.08 16.08 -5.50
CA ASN A 103 9.53 15.87 -5.55
C ASN A 103 9.95 14.40 -5.63
N SER A 104 9.04 13.48 -5.99
CA SER A 104 9.29 12.03 -6.04
C SER A 104 10.50 11.66 -6.89
N THR A 105 10.70 12.32 -8.03
CA THR A 105 11.84 12.08 -8.92
C THR A 105 13.19 12.36 -8.25
N ILE A 106 13.27 13.45 -7.46
CA ILE A 106 14.49 13.80 -6.71
C ILE A 106 14.73 12.79 -5.61
N LEU A 107 13.68 12.47 -4.83
CA LEU A 107 13.75 11.50 -3.74
C LEU A 107 14.13 10.11 -4.24
N LYS A 108 13.57 9.69 -5.37
CA LYS A 108 13.89 8.42 -6.02
C LYS A 108 15.38 8.33 -6.33
N LYS A 109 15.97 9.33 -6.99
CA LYS A 109 17.42 9.36 -7.29
C LYS A 109 18.28 9.28 -6.03
N LEU A 110 17.90 10.02 -4.98
CA LEU A 110 18.63 9.98 -3.70
C LEU A 110 18.57 8.60 -3.05
N LEU A 111 17.44 7.92 -3.12
CA LEU A 111 17.26 6.58 -2.57
C LEU A 111 17.95 5.51 -3.41
N GLU A 112 17.92 5.62 -4.74
CA GLU A 112 18.67 4.76 -5.65
C GLU A 112 20.18 4.84 -5.39
N ASN A 113 20.72 6.04 -5.16
CA ASN A 113 22.12 6.24 -4.76
C ASN A 113 22.49 5.59 -3.41
N LYS A 114 21.49 5.34 -2.54
CA LYS A 114 21.66 4.58 -1.29
C LYS A 114 21.43 3.07 -1.46
N GLY A 115 21.18 2.60 -2.69
CA GLY A 115 21.00 1.17 -3.00
C GLY A 115 19.56 0.68 -2.93
N TYR A 116 18.56 1.56 -2.74
CA TYR A 116 17.14 1.17 -2.80
C TYR A 116 16.73 0.88 -4.24
N LYS A 117 15.99 -0.22 -4.44
CA LYS A 117 15.49 -0.65 -5.75
C LYS A 117 13.99 -0.39 -5.84
N PHE A 118 13.59 0.38 -6.82
CA PHE A 118 12.19 0.67 -7.13
C PHE A 118 11.62 -0.38 -8.08
N LYS A 119 10.43 -0.85 -7.77
CA LYS A 119 9.71 -1.86 -8.56
C LYS A 119 8.61 -1.24 -9.41
N SER A 120 7.98 -0.19 -8.90
CA SER A 120 6.83 0.44 -9.53
C SER A 120 7.19 1.75 -10.24
N GLN A 121 6.22 2.24 -11.02
CA GLN A 121 6.27 3.55 -11.67
C GLN A 121 5.55 4.63 -10.87
N THR A 122 5.07 4.31 -9.65
CA THR A 122 4.32 5.25 -8.82
C THR A 122 5.26 6.13 -8.01
N ASP A 123 4.81 7.33 -7.71
CA ASP A 123 5.49 8.24 -6.82
C ASP A 123 5.45 7.78 -5.35
N THR A 124 4.41 7.03 -4.98
CA THR A 124 4.20 6.56 -3.60
C THR A 124 5.30 5.63 -3.09
N GLU A 125 5.97 4.87 -3.95
CA GLU A 125 7.02 3.94 -3.52
C GLU A 125 8.18 4.64 -2.82
N VAL A 126 8.41 5.94 -3.09
CA VAL A 126 9.44 6.71 -2.38
C VAL A 126 9.15 6.81 -0.87
N ILE A 127 7.87 6.86 -0.45
CA ILE A 127 7.49 6.92 0.96
C ILE A 127 7.95 5.64 1.68
N VAL A 128 7.72 4.49 1.07
CA VAL A 128 8.12 3.19 1.64
C VAL A 128 9.62 3.17 1.93
N HIS A 129 10.43 3.58 0.94
CA HIS A 129 11.88 3.57 1.08
C HIS A 129 12.39 4.65 2.03
N LEU A 130 11.77 5.85 2.08
CA LEU A 130 12.10 6.89 3.06
C LEU A 130 11.86 6.44 4.48
N VAL A 131 10.68 5.85 4.75
CA VAL A 131 10.35 5.33 6.08
C VAL A 131 11.29 4.21 6.47
N ASN A 132 11.59 3.31 5.53
CA ASN A 132 12.53 2.20 5.78
C ASN A 132 13.96 2.70 6.06
N ASP A 133 14.46 3.70 5.29
CA ASP A 133 15.76 4.36 5.54
C ASP A 133 15.81 4.99 6.94
N TYR A 134 14.72 5.64 7.35
CA TYR A 134 14.59 6.25 8.67
C TYR A 134 14.61 5.21 9.80
N LEU A 135 13.82 4.14 9.65
CA LEU A 135 13.77 3.06 10.63
C LEU A 135 15.14 2.40 10.81
N LYS A 136 15.82 2.07 9.70
CA LYS A 136 17.17 1.47 9.73
C LYS A 136 18.20 2.38 10.40
N LYS A 137 18.21 3.68 10.09
CA LYS A 137 19.14 4.65 10.69
C LYS A 137 18.97 4.81 12.19
N ASN A 138 17.76 4.68 12.69
CA ASN A 138 17.46 4.91 14.11
C ASN A 138 17.35 3.61 14.91
N ASN A 139 17.70 2.45 14.33
CA ASN A 139 17.54 1.12 14.94
C ASN A 139 16.12 0.88 15.49
N LEU A 140 15.11 1.49 14.86
CA LEU A 140 13.72 1.35 15.26
C LEU A 140 13.16 0.06 14.66
N LYS A 141 12.62 -0.79 15.52
CA LYS A 141 11.78 -1.91 15.08
C LYS A 141 10.43 -1.36 14.61
N THR A 142 9.82 -2.04 13.65
CA THR A 142 8.56 -1.69 13.01
C THR A 142 7.53 -1.16 13.99
N VAL A 143 7.09 0.07 13.75
CA VAL A 143 5.91 0.65 14.41
C VAL A 143 4.78 0.66 13.38
N SER A 144 3.67 0.00 13.67
CA SER A 144 2.49 0.05 12.81
C SER A 144 1.85 1.43 12.89
N TYR A 145 2.05 2.26 11.88
CA TYR A 145 1.31 3.50 11.71
C TYR A 145 0.11 3.26 10.80
N THR A 146 -1.09 3.39 11.35
CA THR A 146 -2.33 3.23 10.59
C THR A 146 -2.78 4.52 9.91
N HIS A 147 -2.13 5.66 10.17
CA HIS A 147 -2.57 6.93 9.58
C HIS A 147 -1.45 7.98 9.53
N LEU A 148 -1.10 8.41 8.33
CA LEU A 148 -0.34 9.62 8.08
C LEU A 148 -1.22 10.55 7.23
N THR A 149 -1.85 11.54 7.85
CA THR A 149 -2.48 12.64 7.11
C THR A 149 -1.44 13.73 6.88
N LEU A 150 -1.04 13.89 5.63
CA LEU A 150 -0.36 15.13 5.23
C LEU A 150 -1.41 16.24 5.15
N PRO A 151 -1.14 17.45 5.69
CA PRO A 151 -2.05 18.57 5.53
C PRO A 151 -2.19 18.86 4.03
N THR A 152 -3.43 18.72 3.53
CA THR A 152 -3.76 19.23 2.21
C THR A 152 -3.75 20.75 2.28
N SER A 153 -2.74 21.38 1.69
CA SER A 153 -2.81 22.82 1.41
C SER A 153 -4.02 23.09 0.51
N ARG A 154 -4.92 23.94 0.97
CA ARG A 154 -5.99 24.51 0.15
C ARG A 154 -5.43 25.48 -0.86
#